data_d0f52f43dab71ee27e655caf99f00828
#
_entry.id   d0f52f43dab71ee27e655caf99f00828
#
_cell.length_a   1.000
_cell.length_b   1.000
_cell.length_c   1.000
_cell.angle_alpha   90.00
_cell.angle_beta   90.00
_cell.angle_gamma   90.00
#
_symmetry.space_group_name_H-M   'P 1'
#
loop_
_entity.id
_entity.type
_entity.pdbx_description
1 polymer ?
#
loop_
_entity_poly.entity_id
_entity_poly.type
_entity_poly.pdbx_seq_one_letter_code
_entity_poly.pdbx_strand_id
1 'polypeptide(L)'
;MTPQVLSPDQIQDQAGQTPAAQTAAAQTAHQVADQAAYEAAVTAPVSVRPISAEEVARKVKQDLRMGREHQQGEINWITTIAMGAFHVGAIAALFFFSWKNLAAFAIMYFFAINVGIGMAYHRLLTHRGYRTPKWLEYFVTACGCLALEGGPIFWVATHRVHHQNSDHEGDPHTPHDGTWWAHAGWILSGRALHSETALLGRYAPDLTRDPVHVWLSKYHYLPLIGTGLAQLAIGAALAPTGHRIVGALGMMLWGTFLRTTLGLHATWLVNSATHLWGKRRFETKDDSRNNWWVAILTGGEGWHNNHHAHPVSARHGLAWYEFDVNYYGIWLLEKVGLAHKVQIAKFDPADPKPAGA
;
A
#
# COMPACT_ATOMS: atom_id res chain seq x y z
N MET A 1 67.08 -39.19 -20.11
CA MET A 1 65.72 -39.59 -20.45
C MET A 1 65.59 -39.47 -21.96
N THR A 2 65.55 -40.59 -22.65
CA THR A 2 65.53 -40.72 -24.10
C THR A 2 64.07 -40.45 -24.53
N PRO A 3 63.80 -39.63 -25.57
CA PRO A 3 62.48 -39.41 -26.13
C PRO A 3 61.95 -40.68 -26.79
N GLN A 4 60.77 -41.12 -26.39
CA GLN A 4 60.08 -42.24 -27.00
C GLN A 4 59.60 -41.82 -28.39
N VAL A 5 60.11 -42.48 -29.45
CA VAL A 5 59.64 -42.34 -30.81
C VAL A 5 58.38 -43.18 -30.99
N LEU A 6 57.29 -42.55 -31.30
CA LEU A 6 56.00 -43.20 -31.58
C LEU A 6 56.08 -44.06 -32.85
N SER A 7 55.44 -45.23 -32.84
CA SER A 7 55.37 -46.14 -33.99
C SER A 7 54.55 -45.56 -35.16
N PRO A 8 54.80 -45.99 -36.40
CA PRO A 8 54.08 -45.49 -37.57
C PRO A 8 52.54 -45.63 -37.46
N ASP A 9 52.03 -46.64 -36.76
CA ASP A 9 50.60 -46.89 -36.58
C ASP A 9 49.96 -45.90 -35.62
N GLN A 10 50.70 -45.34 -34.68
CA GLN A 10 50.19 -44.30 -33.77
C GLN A 10 50.15 -42.91 -34.45
N ILE A 11 50.87 -42.70 -35.53
CA ILE A 11 50.86 -41.46 -36.30
C ILE A 11 49.65 -41.43 -37.28
N GLN A 12 49.19 -42.61 -37.74
CA GLN A 12 48.10 -42.73 -38.69
C GLN A 12 46.73 -42.49 -38.04
N ASP A 13 46.55 -42.75 -36.75
CA ASP A 13 45.29 -42.54 -36.04
C ASP A 13 45.03 -41.04 -35.73
N GLN A 14 46.07 -40.20 -35.73
CA GLN A 14 45.89 -38.77 -35.54
C GLN A 14 45.60 -37.97 -36.82
N ALA A 15 45.80 -38.57 -37.99
CA ALA A 15 45.66 -37.89 -39.28
C ALA A 15 44.22 -37.95 -39.87
N GLY A 16 43.29 -38.67 -39.20
CA GLY A 16 41.95 -38.91 -39.71
C GLY A 16 40.81 -38.03 -39.16
N GLN A 17 41.09 -37.18 -38.17
CA GLN A 17 40.05 -36.32 -37.64
C GLN A 17 40.02 -34.96 -38.30
N THR A 18 38.91 -34.63 -38.97
CA THR A 18 38.72 -33.33 -39.53
C THR A 18 38.67 -32.25 -38.45
N PRO A 19 39.08 -30.99 -38.73
CA PRO A 19 39.03 -29.87 -37.75
C PRO A 19 37.66 -29.71 -37.12
N ALA A 20 36.59 -30.05 -37.83
CA ALA A 20 35.23 -30.02 -37.33
C ALA A 20 34.97 -31.11 -36.24
N ALA A 21 35.56 -32.29 -36.38
CA ALA A 21 35.40 -33.36 -35.37
C ALA A 21 36.17 -33.05 -34.08
N GLN A 22 37.35 -32.42 -34.20
CA GLN A 22 38.10 -31.96 -33.01
C GLN A 22 37.38 -30.82 -32.29
N THR A 23 36.75 -29.88 -33.02
CA THR A 23 35.96 -28.80 -32.44
C THR A 23 34.71 -29.34 -31.73
N ALA A 24 34.03 -30.33 -32.33
CA ALA A 24 32.85 -30.98 -31.72
C ALA A 24 33.20 -31.75 -30.47
N ALA A 25 34.32 -32.49 -30.46
CA ALA A 25 34.78 -33.22 -29.29
C ALA A 25 35.21 -32.26 -28.14
N ALA A 26 35.85 -31.14 -28.46
CA ALA A 26 36.20 -30.11 -27.48
C ALA A 26 34.94 -29.43 -26.87
N GLN A 27 33.96 -29.15 -27.71
CA GLN A 27 32.67 -28.58 -27.25
C GLN A 27 31.90 -29.56 -26.32
N THR A 28 31.89 -30.83 -26.70
CA THR A 28 31.26 -31.87 -25.87
C THR A 28 31.96 -32.05 -24.51
N ALA A 29 33.31 -32.03 -24.51
CA ALA A 29 34.09 -32.12 -23.29
C ALA A 29 33.85 -30.87 -22.40
N HIS A 30 33.74 -29.68 -22.98
CA HIS A 30 33.40 -28.47 -22.24
C HIS A 30 32.01 -28.54 -21.61
N GLN A 31 31.01 -29.01 -22.37
CA GLN A 31 29.65 -29.20 -21.86
C GLN A 31 29.59 -30.25 -20.74
N VAL A 32 30.30 -31.35 -20.85
CA VAL A 32 30.37 -32.36 -19.80
C VAL A 32 31.06 -31.81 -18.54
N ALA A 33 32.10 -30.99 -18.70
CA ALA A 33 32.79 -30.36 -17.58
C ALA A 33 31.88 -29.32 -16.89
N ASP A 34 31.15 -28.52 -17.65
CA ASP A 34 30.20 -27.54 -17.13
C ASP A 34 29.04 -28.22 -16.40
N GLN A 35 28.53 -29.35 -16.95
CA GLN A 35 27.48 -30.13 -16.32
C GLN A 35 27.96 -30.76 -14.99
N ALA A 36 29.18 -31.32 -14.96
CA ALA A 36 29.76 -31.86 -13.74
C ALA A 36 30.03 -30.78 -12.68
N ALA A 37 30.47 -29.60 -13.09
CA ALA A 37 30.62 -28.42 -12.20
C ALA A 37 29.30 -27.96 -11.63
N TYR A 38 28.25 -27.90 -12.46
CA TYR A 38 26.89 -27.57 -12.03
C TYR A 38 26.36 -28.61 -11.00
N GLU A 39 26.49 -29.91 -11.29
CA GLU A 39 26.04 -30.96 -10.40
C GLU A 39 26.81 -30.95 -9.06
N ALA A 40 28.13 -30.69 -9.10
CA ALA A 40 28.95 -30.53 -7.91
C ALA A 40 28.53 -29.31 -7.08
N ALA A 41 28.15 -28.19 -7.74
CA ALA A 41 27.65 -27.00 -7.07
C ALA A 41 26.25 -27.19 -6.45
N VAL A 42 25.39 -27.97 -7.11
CA VAL A 42 24.02 -28.28 -6.61
C VAL A 42 24.08 -29.31 -5.46
N THR A 43 25.05 -30.26 -5.49
CA THR A 43 25.16 -31.29 -4.46
C THR A 43 26.12 -30.93 -3.30
N ALA A 44 26.85 -29.81 -3.43
CA ALA A 44 27.65 -29.30 -2.33
C ALA A 44 26.77 -29.05 -1.09
N PRO A 45 27.08 -29.59 0.08
CA PRO A 45 26.30 -29.29 1.27
C PRO A 45 26.38 -27.79 1.54
N VAL A 46 25.29 -27.09 1.39
CA VAL A 46 25.15 -25.68 1.80
C VAL A 46 25.37 -25.70 3.31
N SER A 47 26.54 -25.27 3.77
CA SER A 47 26.81 -25.05 5.18
C SER A 47 25.94 -23.90 5.67
N VAL A 48 24.65 -24.21 5.96
CA VAL A 48 23.75 -23.24 6.59
C VAL A 48 24.19 -23.17 8.05
N ARG A 49 24.98 -22.15 8.38
CA ARG A 49 25.23 -21.79 9.76
C ARG A 49 23.87 -21.53 10.42
N PRO A 50 23.51 -22.23 11.51
CA PRO A 50 22.27 -21.95 12.21
C PRO A 50 22.28 -20.49 12.68
N ILE A 51 21.37 -19.69 12.17
CA ILE A 51 21.20 -18.29 12.58
C ILE A 51 20.64 -18.33 13.99
N SER A 52 21.26 -17.63 14.94
CA SER A 52 20.76 -17.57 16.33
C SER A 52 19.39 -16.90 16.39
N ALA A 53 18.57 -17.25 17.38
CA ALA A 53 17.26 -16.60 17.58
C ALA A 53 17.40 -15.08 17.72
N GLU A 54 18.49 -14.59 18.31
CA GLU A 54 18.80 -13.15 18.41
C GLU A 54 19.16 -12.54 17.05
N GLU A 55 19.89 -13.25 16.21
CA GLU A 55 20.26 -12.80 14.87
C GLU A 55 19.04 -12.78 13.94
N VAL A 56 18.13 -13.77 14.08
CA VAL A 56 16.82 -13.78 13.44
C VAL A 56 15.97 -12.62 13.94
N ALA A 57 15.89 -12.40 15.25
CA ALA A 57 15.15 -11.31 15.84
C ALA A 57 15.69 -9.93 15.42
N ARG A 58 17.03 -9.78 15.35
CA ARG A 58 17.70 -8.56 14.88
C ARG A 58 17.42 -8.31 13.39
N LYS A 59 17.58 -9.33 12.55
CA LYS A 59 17.33 -9.25 11.10
C LYS A 59 15.87 -8.93 10.82
N VAL A 60 14.96 -9.58 11.52
CA VAL A 60 13.53 -9.32 11.47
C VAL A 60 13.19 -7.90 11.97
N LYS A 61 13.86 -7.40 13.01
CA LYS A 61 13.67 -6.04 13.52
C LYS A 61 14.23 -4.99 12.54
N GLN A 62 15.31 -5.33 11.84
CA GLN A 62 15.95 -4.49 10.84
C GLN A 62 15.13 -4.45 9.53
N ASP A 63 14.55 -5.60 9.12
CA ASP A 63 13.72 -5.71 7.92
C ASP A 63 12.34 -4.99 8.06
N LEU A 64 11.96 -4.62 9.29
CA LEU A 64 10.68 -3.95 9.60
C LEU A 64 10.82 -2.44 9.85
N ARG A 65 12.01 -1.89 9.73
CA ARG A 65 12.20 -0.44 9.72
C ARG A 65 11.81 0.11 8.36
N MET A 66 10.76 0.94 8.34
CA MET A 66 10.13 1.40 7.11
C MET A 66 10.56 2.81 6.67
N GLY A 67 11.39 3.53 7.45
CA GLY A 67 11.86 4.87 7.14
C GLY A 67 12.77 4.92 5.89
N ARG A 68 13.01 6.11 5.37
CA ARG A 68 13.77 6.35 4.13
C ARG A 68 15.15 5.70 4.10
N GLU A 69 15.85 5.71 5.23
CA GLU A 69 17.17 5.07 5.35
C GLU A 69 17.14 3.56 5.13
N HIS A 70 16.01 2.91 5.41
CA HIS A 70 15.81 1.48 5.27
C HIS A 70 15.14 1.10 3.94
N GLN A 71 14.57 2.09 3.25
CA GLN A 71 13.97 1.94 1.93
C GLN A 71 14.83 2.60 0.83
N GLN A 72 16.12 2.77 1.06
CA GLN A 72 17.10 3.18 0.04
C GLN A 72 17.14 2.09 -1.04
N GLY A 73 16.18 2.13 -1.91
CA GLY A 73 15.95 1.16 -2.94
C GLY A 73 15.69 1.82 -4.26
N GLU A 74 15.79 1.00 -5.26
CA GLU A 74 15.41 1.31 -6.62
C GLU A 74 13.97 1.80 -6.69
N ILE A 75 13.66 2.61 -7.69
CA ILE A 75 12.28 3.04 -7.97
C ILE A 75 11.42 1.80 -8.21
N ASN A 76 10.28 1.73 -7.57
CA ASN A 76 9.26 0.74 -7.85
C ASN A 76 8.55 1.08 -9.17
N TRP A 77 9.11 0.60 -10.28
CA TRP A 77 8.62 0.91 -11.60
C TRP A 77 7.17 0.50 -11.84
N ILE A 78 6.73 -0.62 -11.28
CA ILE A 78 5.32 -1.07 -11.41
C ILE A 78 4.39 -0.04 -10.80
N THR A 79 4.65 0.35 -9.55
CA THR A 79 3.85 1.36 -8.86
C THR A 79 3.96 2.72 -9.53
N THR A 80 5.17 3.13 -9.95
CA THR A 80 5.40 4.42 -10.62
C THR A 80 4.65 4.53 -11.94
N ILE A 81 4.70 3.49 -12.79
CA ILE A 81 3.99 3.45 -14.06
C ILE A 81 2.46 3.44 -13.83
N ALA A 82 1.99 2.63 -12.87
CA ALA A 82 0.58 2.60 -12.53
C ALA A 82 0.08 3.98 -12.04
N MET A 83 0.80 4.63 -11.12
CA MET A 83 0.48 5.97 -10.66
C MET A 83 0.50 6.99 -11.80
N GLY A 84 1.51 6.94 -12.68
CA GLY A 84 1.58 7.77 -13.88
C GLY A 84 0.36 7.58 -14.79
N ALA A 85 -0.08 6.34 -15.02
CA ALA A 85 -1.25 6.03 -15.82
C ALA A 85 -2.55 6.61 -15.19
N PHE A 86 -2.69 6.54 -13.86
CA PHE A 86 -3.81 7.15 -13.15
C PHE A 86 -3.83 8.68 -13.29
N HIS A 87 -2.67 9.35 -13.21
CA HIS A 87 -2.57 10.79 -13.42
C HIS A 87 -2.92 11.19 -14.86
N VAL A 88 -2.44 10.45 -15.85
CA VAL A 88 -2.81 10.69 -17.27
C VAL A 88 -4.32 10.50 -17.45
N GLY A 89 -4.91 9.45 -16.89
CA GLY A 89 -6.35 9.23 -16.92
C GLY A 89 -7.13 10.32 -16.20
N ALA A 90 -6.62 10.85 -15.09
CA ALA A 90 -7.22 11.97 -14.37
C ALA A 90 -7.20 13.26 -15.19
N ILE A 91 -6.12 13.56 -15.90
CA ILE A 91 -6.04 14.68 -16.84
C ILE A 91 -7.04 14.48 -17.98
N ALA A 92 -7.08 13.30 -18.57
CA ALA A 92 -8.02 12.95 -19.63
C ALA A 92 -9.48 13.12 -19.19
N ALA A 93 -9.80 12.81 -17.92
CA ALA A 93 -11.14 12.97 -17.36
C ALA A 93 -11.67 14.41 -17.52
N LEU A 94 -10.81 15.42 -17.40
CA LEU A 94 -11.21 16.83 -17.47
C LEU A 94 -11.88 17.21 -18.81
N PHE A 95 -11.61 16.47 -19.88
CA PHE A 95 -12.21 16.65 -21.20
C PHE A 95 -13.61 16.00 -21.32
N PHE A 96 -14.06 15.24 -20.30
CA PHE A 96 -15.33 14.50 -20.29
C PHE A 96 -16.27 15.00 -19.17
N PHE A 97 -16.35 16.30 -18.97
CA PHE A 97 -17.24 16.84 -17.92
C PHE A 97 -18.70 16.54 -18.24
N SER A 98 -19.42 16.03 -17.27
CA SER A 98 -20.88 16.01 -17.20
C SER A 98 -21.33 15.90 -15.73
N TRP A 99 -22.54 16.32 -15.42
CA TRP A 99 -23.08 16.17 -14.05
C TRP A 99 -23.19 14.71 -13.61
N LYS A 100 -23.43 13.78 -14.56
CA LYS A 100 -23.43 12.34 -14.28
C LYS A 100 -22.02 11.84 -13.89
N ASN A 101 -21.00 12.30 -14.59
CA ASN A 101 -19.61 11.94 -14.30
C ASN A 101 -19.15 12.55 -12.97
N LEU A 102 -19.53 13.79 -12.67
CA LEU A 102 -19.27 14.42 -11.37
C LEU A 102 -19.98 13.67 -10.23
N ALA A 103 -21.23 13.22 -10.44
CA ALA A 103 -21.94 12.40 -9.46
C ALA A 103 -21.23 11.06 -9.23
N ALA A 104 -20.78 10.38 -10.30
CA ALA A 104 -20.00 9.16 -10.20
C ALA A 104 -18.70 9.38 -9.40
N PHE A 105 -17.97 10.47 -9.69
CA PHE A 105 -16.80 10.88 -8.92
C PHE A 105 -17.13 11.05 -7.43
N ALA A 106 -18.14 11.85 -7.09
CA ALA A 106 -18.48 12.18 -5.71
C ALA A 106 -18.92 10.94 -4.91
N ILE A 107 -19.74 10.08 -5.50
CA ILE A 107 -20.19 8.83 -4.89
C ILE A 107 -19.02 7.91 -4.65
N MET A 108 -18.18 7.68 -5.66
CA MET A 108 -17.03 6.78 -5.55
C MET A 108 -15.93 7.33 -4.62
N TYR A 109 -15.77 8.66 -4.57
CA TYR A 109 -14.87 9.31 -3.62
C TYR A 109 -15.34 9.07 -2.19
N PHE A 110 -16.62 9.28 -1.92
CA PHE A 110 -17.21 9.05 -0.61
C PHE A 110 -17.00 7.59 -0.16
N PHE A 111 -17.30 6.62 -1.01
CA PHE A 111 -17.12 5.22 -0.66
C PHE A 111 -15.64 4.85 -0.46
N ALA A 112 -14.73 5.33 -1.31
CA ALA A 112 -13.32 4.99 -1.19
C ALA A 112 -12.64 5.69 0.00
N ILE A 113 -12.76 7.00 0.11
CA ILE A 113 -12.00 7.80 1.09
C ILE A 113 -12.72 7.86 2.43
N ASN A 114 -14.01 8.16 2.45
CA ASN A 114 -14.72 8.30 3.73
C ASN A 114 -15.06 6.92 4.32
N VAL A 115 -15.81 6.10 3.58
CA VAL A 115 -16.23 4.78 4.09
C VAL A 115 -15.04 3.81 4.16
N GLY A 116 -14.22 3.76 3.11
CA GLY A 116 -13.15 2.80 2.96
C GLY A 116 -11.90 3.14 3.79
N ILE A 117 -11.30 4.31 3.58
CA ILE A 117 -10.09 4.69 4.33
C ILE A 117 -10.46 5.18 5.72
N GLY A 118 -11.25 6.25 5.85
CA GLY A 118 -11.52 6.90 7.13
C GLY A 118 -12.28 6.02 8.11
N MET A 119 -13.42 5.48 7.73
CA MET A 119 -14.23 4.66 8.63
C MET A 119 -13.65 3.25 8.78
N ALA A 120 -13.30 2.55 7.67
CA ALA A 120 -12.89 1.15 7.75
C ALA A 120 -11.41 0.98 8.09
N TYR A 121 -10.49 1.28 7.17
CA TYR A 121 -9.08 0.98 7.38
C TYR A 121 -8.52 1.68 8.60
N HIS A 122 -8.83 2.95 8.77
CA HIS A 122 -8.28 3.77 9.84
C HIS A 122 -8.98 3.49 11.19
N ARG A 123 -10.28 3.85 11.31
CA ARG A 123 -10.96 3.86 12.62
C ARG A 123 -11.45 2.50 13.07
N LEU A 124 -11.89 1.60 12.14
CA LEU A 124 -12.37 0.27 12.50
C LEU A 124 -11.23 -0.74 12.63
N LEU A 125 -10.39 -0.90 11.60
CA LEU A 125 -9.40 -1.98 11.53
C LEU A 125 -8.10 -1.61 12.26
N THR A 126 -7.59 -0.39 12.12
CA THR A 126 -6.34 0.02 12.77
C THR A 126 -6.53 0.29 14.24
N HIS A 127 -7.41 1.24 14.57
CA HIS A 127 -7.56 1.76 15.93
C HIS A 127 -8.68 1.12 16.74
N ARG A 128 -9.55 0.35 16.08
CA ARG A 128 -10.67 -0.35 16.73
C ARG A 128 -11.56 0.60 17.56
N GLY A 129 -11.72 1.82 17.06
CA GLY A 129 -12.54 2.87 17.67
C GLY A 129 -14.03 2.53 17.76
N TYR A 130 -14.46 1.51 17.01
CA TYR A 130 -15.81 0.94 17.07
C TYR A 130 -15.82 -0.50 16.55
N ARG A 131 -16.96 -1.17 16.61
CA ARG A 131 -17.16 -2.53 16.11
C ARG A 131 -18.42 -2.60 15.26
N THR A 132 -18.43 -3.51 14.28
CA THR A 132 -19.56 -3.78 13.39
C THR A 132 -19.79 -5.29 13.25
N PRO A 133 -20.97 -5.75 12.76
CA PRO A 133 -21.14 -7.11 12.26
C PRO A 133 -20.15 -7.41 11.13
N LYS A 134 -19.68 -8.66 11.03
CA LYS A 134 -18.63 -9.06 10.08
C LYS A 134 -18.96 -8.77 8.61
N TRP A 135 -20.21 -8.95 8.19
CA TRP A 135 -20.61 -8.65 6.82
C TRP A 135 -20.40 -7.16 6.46
N LEU A 136 -20.69 -6.25 7.42
CA LEU A 136 -20.47 -4.83 7.23
C LEU A 136 -18.98 -4.48 7.29
N GLU A 137 -18.22 -5.09 8.22
CA GLU A 137 -16.76 -4.94 8.27
C GLU A 137 -16.13 -5.30 6.91
N TYR A 138 -16.52 -6.43 6.32
CA TYR A 138 -16.02 -6.85 5.00
C TYR A 138 -16.43 -5.90 3.88
N PHE A 139 -17.68 -5.42 3.89
CA PHE A 139 -18.16 -4.46 2.91
C PHE A 139 -17.37 -3.15 2.96
N VAL A 140 -17.25 -2.53 4.14
CA VAL A 140 -16.53 -1.27 4.28
C VAL A 140 -15.02 -1.44 4.04
N THR A 141 -14.45 -2.64 4.34
CA THR A 141 -13.07 -2.99 4.00
C THR A 141 -12.88 -3.07 2.49
N ALA A 142 -13.82 -3.68 1.76
CA ALA A 142 -13.78 -3.71 0.30
C ALA A 142 -13.88 -2.29 -0.31
N CYS A 143 -14.61 -1.37 0.34
CA CYS A 143 -14.60 0.05 -0.03
C CYS A 143 -13.20 0.67 0.11
N GLY A 144 -12.41 0.27 1.14
CA GLY A 144 -11.02 0.72 1.29
C GLY A 144 -10.12 0.29 0.13
N CYS A 145 -10.34 -0.90 -0.43
CA CYS A 145 -9.61 -1.35 -1.62
C CYS A 145 -9.84 -0.44 -2.85
N LEU A 146 -10.95 0.30 -2.90
CA LEU A 146 -11.22 1.25 -3.99
C LEU A 146 -10.23 2.42 -4.00
N ALA A 147 -9.62 2.77 -2.88
CA ALA A 147 -8.68 3.89 -2.80
C ALA A 147 -7.34 3.62 -3.50
N LEU A 148 -7.02 2.36 -3.83
CA LEU A 148 -5.74 1.92 -4.42
C LEU A 148 -4.53 2.20 -3.51
N GLU A 149 -4.74 2.19 -2.20
CA GLU A 149 -3.70 2.39 -1.17
C GLU A 149 -3.16 1.07 -0.61
N GLY A 150 -3.37 -0.03 -1.34
CA GLY A 150 -3.03 -1.38 -0.92
C GLY A 150 -4.17 -2.10 -0.21
N GLY A 151 -3.91 -3.36 0.15
CA GLY A 151 -4.89 -4.17 0.88
C GLY A 151 -4.94 -3.85 2.38
N PRO A 152 -5.98 -4.32 3.09
CA PRO A 152 -6.20 -3.97 4.49
C PRO A 152 -5.03 -4.34 5.42
N ILE A 153 -4.36 -5.47 5.21
CA ILE A 153 -3.23 -5.89 6.05
C ILE A 153 -2.05 -4.94 5.86
N PHE A 154 -1.72 -4.58 4.60
CA PHE A 154 -0.65 -3.64 4.31
C PHE A 154 -0.93 -2.27 4.93
N TRP A 155 -2.10 -1.72 4.68
CA TRP A 155 -2.46 -0.38 5.13
C TRP A 155 -2.47 -0.29 6.67
N VAL A 156 -3.14 -1.23 7.33
CA VAL A 156 -3.24 -1.28 8.81
C VAL A 156 -1.88 -1.48 9.46
N ALA A 157 -1.06 -2.39 8.93
CA ALA A 157 0.28 -2.63 9.46
C ALA A 157 1.17 -1.40 9.33
N THR A 158 1.19 -0.76 8.16
CA THR A 158 1.95 0.46 7.89
C THR A 158 1.53 1.58 8.84
N HIS A 159 0.22 1.78 9.02
CA HIS A 159 -0.30 2.83 9.88
C HIS A 159 -0.03 2.57 11.38
N ARG A 160 -0.07 1.31 11.83
CA ARG A 160 0.35 0.95 13.20
C ARG A 160 1.84 1.17 13.43
N VAL A 161 2.69 0.91 12.42
CA VAL A 161 4.13 1.23 12.47
C VAL A 161 4.35 2.75 12.53
N HIS A 162 3.58 3.53 11.74
CA HIS A 162 3.60 4.99 11.82
C HIS A 162 3.27 5.47 13.24
N HIS A 163 2.16 5.06 13.85
CA HIS A 163 1.81 5.46 15.22
C HIS A 163 2.85 5.06 16.28
N GLN A 164 3.53 3.94 16.06
CA GLN A 164 4.60 3.49 16.96
C GLN A 164 5.84 4.39 16.88
N ASN A 165 6.17 4.89 15.69
CA ASN A 165 7.41 5.59 15.39
C ASN A 165 7.18 7.01 14.83
N SER A 166 5.99 7.58 14.96
CA SER A 166 5.57 8.81 14.30
C SER A 166 6.63 9.91 14.42
N ASP A 167 7.09 10.40 13.26
CA ASP A 167 8.16 11.40 13.08
C ASP A 167 9.54 10.99 13.63
N HIS A 168 9.75 9.71 13.93
CA HIS A 168 11.02 9.15 14.38
C HIS A 168 11.55 8.08 13.43
N GLU A 169 12.76 7.57 13.71
CA GLU A 169 13.36 6.48 12.95
C GLU A 169 12.44 5.25 12.88
N GLY A 170 12.14 4.79 11.67
CA GLY A 170 11.26 3.67 11.41
C GLY A 170 9.82 4.06 11.01
N ASP A 171 9.48 5.33 11.04
CA ASP A 171 8.24 5.85 10.46
C ASP A 171 8.30 5.73 8.93
N PRO A 172 7.33 5.06 8.27
CA PRO A 172 7.35 4.86 6.82
C PRO A 172 7.32 6.17 6.02
N HIS A 173 6.72 7.22 6.53
CA HIS A 173 6.44 8.44 5.78
C HIS A 173 6.63 9.75 6.57
N THR A 174 7.62 9.79 7.46
CA THR A 174 7.90 11.03 8.19
C THR A 174 8.34 12.17 7.26
N PRO A 175 7.83 13.40 7.44
CA PRO A 175 8.31 14.58 6.74
C PRO A 175 9.77 14.97 7.07
N HIS A 176 10.36 14.45 8.16
CA HIS A 176 11.78 14.65 8.49
C HIS A 176 12.68 14.01 7.43
N ASP A 177 12.23 12.97 6.76
CA ASP A 177 12.91 12.36 5.60
C ASP A 177 12.70 13.15 4.29
N GLY A 178 11.89 14.20 4.34
CA GLY A 178 11.56 15.11 3.25
C GLY A 178 10.06 15.17 2.94
N THR A 179 9.58 16.36 2.60
CA THR A 179 8.15 16.60 2.30
C THR A 179 7.64 15.72 1.15
N TRP A 180 8.44 15.59 0.07
CA TRP A 180 8.11 14.71 -1.06
C TRP A 180 8.09 13.24 -0.64
N TRP A 181 9.05 12.84 0.21
CA TRP A 181 9.06 11.49 0.77
C TRP A 181 7.76 11.19 1.48
N ALA A 182 7.37 12.00 2.46
CA ALA A 182 6.15 11.82 3.24
C ALA A 182 4.89 11.81 2.37
N HIS A 183 4.84 12.64 1.32
CA HIS A 183 3.68 12.73 0.44
C HIS A 183 3.55 11.52 -0.48
N ALA A 184 4.55 11.22 -1.30
CA ALA A 184 4.46 10.19 -2.34
C ALA A 184 5.73 9.34 -2.48
N GLY A 185 6.90 9.86 -2.13
CA GLY A 185 8.18 9.22 -2.39
C GLY A 185 8.30 7.85 -1.73
N TRP A 186 7.77 7.67 -0.52
CA TRP A 186 7.81 6.42 0.23
C TRP A 186 7.07 5.25 -0.46
N ILE A 187 6.08 5.55 -1.32
CA ILE A 187 5.35 4.54 -2.11
C ILE A 187 6.09 4.22 -3.41
N LEU A 188 6.74 5.22 -4.00
CA LEU A 188 7.43 5.10 -5.28
C LEU A 188 8.83 4.49 -5.16
N SER A 189 9.40 4.48 -3.95
CA SER A 189 10.75 3.99 -3.67
C SER A 189 10.69 2.71 -2.84
N GLY A 190 11.67 1.82 -3.05
CA GLY A 190 11.81 0.59 -2.29
C GLY A 190 10.92 -0.56 -2.75
N ARG A 191 10.90 -1.62 -1.98
CA ARG A 191 10.06 -2.79 -2.25
C ARG A 191 8.61 -2.45 -1.96
N ALA A 192 7.74 -2.69 -2.93
CA ALA A 192 6.30 -2.68 -2.66
C ALA A 192 5.97 -3.83 -1.70
N LEU A 193 5.88 -3.54 -0.42
CA LEU A 193 5.55 -4.53 0.63
C LEU A 193 4.09 -4.98 0.56
N HIS A 194 3.32 -4.56 -0.45
CA HIS A 194 1.90 -4.89 -0.61
C HIS A 194 1.60 -6.39 -0.63
N SER A 195 2.56 -7.23 -1.05
CA SER A 195 2.44 -8.69 -1.09
C SER A 195 3.05 -9.39 0.13
N GLU A 196 3.77 -8.69 0.99
CA GLU A 196 4.51 -9.24 2.13
C GLU A 196 3.60 -9.43 3.37
N THR A 197 2.45 -10.09 3.17
CA THR A 197 1.47 -10.31 4.25
C THR A 197 2.03 -11.04 5.46
N ALA A 198 3.01 -11.93 5.27
CA ALA A 198 3.65 -12.64 6.38
C ALA A 198 4.49 -11.70 7.26
N LEU A 199 5.22 -10.77 6.64
CA LEU A 199 6.04 -9.78 7.34
C LEU A 199 5.16 -8.75 8.05
N LEU A 200 4.19 -8.19 7.32
CA LEU A 200 3.25 -7.18 7.81
C LEU A 200 2.26 -7.74 8.82
N GLY A 201 1.97 -9.04 8.76
CA GLY A 201 1.04 -9.72 9.66
C GLY A 201 1.43 -9.65 11.14
N ARG A 202 2.68 -9.33 11.46
CA ARG A 202 3.13 -9.10 12.84
C ARG A 202 2.48 -7.86 13.46
N TYR A 203 2.22 -6.84 12.63
CA TYR A 203 1.54 -5.61 13.07
C TYR A 203 0.03 -5.69 12.94
N ALA A 204 -0.48 -6.63 12.15
CA ALA A 204 -1.91 -6.85 11.96
C ALA A 204 -2.32 -8.33 12.17
N PRO A 205 -1.95 -8.98 13.32
CA PRO A 205 -2.21 -10.40 13.56
C PRO A 205 -3.70 -10.73 13.65
N ASP A 206 -4.52 -9.76 13.93
CA ASP A 206 -5.97 -9.84 13.95
C ASP A 206 -6.55 -9.98 12.54
N LEU A 207 -5.97 -9.30 11.55
CA LEU A 207 -6.43 -9.36 10.16
C LEU A 207 -5.88 -10.58 9.43
N THR A 208 -4.65 -11.02 9.73
CA THR A 208 -4.05 -12.20 9.09
C THR A 208 -4.71 -13.52 9.49
N ARG A 209 -5.47 -13.54 10.59
CA ARG A 209 -6.27 -14.71 11.00
C ARG A 209 -7.63 -14.78 10.32
N ASP A 210 -8.06 -13.71 9.64
CA ASP A 210 -9.35 -13.63 8.97
C ASP A 210 -9.17 -13.85 7.46
N PRO A 211 -9.72 -14.96 6.90
CA PRO A 211 -9.49 -15.32 5.51
C PRO A 211 -10.02 -14.28 4.51
N VAL A 212 -11.06 -13.52 4.88
CA VAL A 212 -11.61 -12.46 4.02
C VAL A 212 -10.64 -11.28 3.93
N HIS A 213 -10.05 -10.85 5.05
CA HIS A 213 -9.03 -9.80 5.03
C HIS A 213 -7.76 -10.23 4.29
N VAL A 214 -7.35 -11.51 4.43
CA VAL A 214 -6.23 -12.07 3.65
C VAL A 214 -6.56 -12.06 2.15
N TRP A 215 -7.77 -12.48 1.77
CA TRP A 215 -8.22 -12.46 0.38
C TRP A 215 -8.27 -11.03 -0.18
N LEU A 216 -8.87 -10.08 0.55
CA LEU A 216 -8.92 -8.68 0.17
C LEU A 216 -7.52 -8.05 0.08
N SER A 217 -6.57 -8.47 0.93
CA SER A 217 -5.19 -8.00 0.85
C SER A 217 -4.48 -8.51 -0.41
N LYS A 218 -4.69 -9.76 -0.76
CA LYS A 218 -4.09 -10.38 -1.95
C LYS A 218 -4.67 -9.80 -3.25
N TYR A 219 -5.98 -9.54 -3.28
CA TYR A 219 -6.73 -9.16 -4.46
C TYR A 219 -7.33 -7.75 -4.35
N HIS A 220 -6.66 -6.85 -3.62
CA HIS A 220 -7.15 -5.51 -3.31
C HIS A 220 -7.48 -4.65 -4.55
N TYR A 221 -6.93 -4.97 -5.70
CA TYR A 221 -7.22 -4.29 -6.97
C TYR A 221 -8.55 -4.72 -7.62
N LEU A 222 -9.11 -5.88 -7.26
CA LEU A 222 -10.35 -6.39 -7.89
C LEU A 222 -11.58 -5.52 -7.64
N PRO A 223 -11.84 -4.97 -6.44
CA PRO A 223 -12.95 -4.04 -6.24
C PRO A 223 -12.86 -2.80 -7.14
N LEU A 224 -11.67 -2.25 -7.33
CA LEU A 224 -11.45 -1.11 -8.22
C LEU A 224 -11.72 -1.47 -9.69
N ILE A 225 -11.22 -2.61 -10.16
CA ILE A 225 -11.50 -3.09 -11.53
C ILE A 225 -13.01 -3.33 -11.72
N GLY A 226 -13.65 -4.02 -10.78
CA GLY A 226 -15.08 -4.32 -10.85
C GLY A 226 -15.94 -3.06 -10.92
N THR A 227 -15.64 -2.06 -10.07
CA THR A 227 -16.36 -0.78 -10.11
C THR A 227 -16.05 0.03 -11.37
N GLY A 228 -14.81 -0.02 -11.90
CA GLY A 228 -14.46 0.60 -13.19
C GLY A 228 -15.24 0.00 -14.35
N LEU A 229 -15.37 -1.33 -14.41
CA LEU A 229 -16.19 -2.02 -15.41
C LEU A 229 -17.70 -1.68 -15.27
N ALA A 230 -18.19 -1.60 -14.03
CA ALA A 230 -19.58 -1.18 -13.77
C ALA A 230 -19.81 0.26 -14.25
N GLN A 231 -18.87 1.17 -14.04
CA GLN A 231 -18.96 2.56 -14.52
C GLN A 231 -18.95 2.64 -16.05
N LEU A 232 -18.15 1.81 -16.74
CA LEU A 232 -18.22 1.71 -18.21
C LEU A 232 -19.61 1.31 -18.66
N ALA A 233 -20.20 0.26 -18.06
CA ALA A 233 -21.52 -0.23 -18.41
C ALA A 233 -22.63 0.81 -18.11
N ILE A 234 -22.61 1.42 -16.92
CA ILE A 234 -23.57 2.44 -16.50
C ILE A 234 -23.44 3.69 -17.39
N GLY A 235 -22.21 4.15 -17.64
CA GLY A 235 -21.95 5.30 -18.50
C GLY A 235 -22.47 5.10 -19.92
N ALA A 236 -22.26 3.91 -20.49
CA ALA A 236 -22.81 3.54 -21.80
C ALA A 236 -24.36 3.50 -21.80
N ALA A 237 -24.96 2.97 -20.75
CA ALA A 237 -26.41 2.84 -20.62
C ALA A 237 -27.11 4.21 -20.44
N LEU A 238 -26.47 5.14 -19.71
CA LEU A 238 -27.00 6.48 -19.45
C LEU A 238 -26.69 7.50 -20.56
N ALA A 239 -25.86 7.15 -21.52
CA ALA A 239 -25.51 8.05 -22.64
C ALA A 239 -26.61 8.04 -23.73
N PRO A 240 -26.79 9.17 -24.45
CA PRO A 240 -27.66 9.22 -25.63
C PRO A 240 -27.22 8.24 -26.71
N THR A 241 -28.16 7.84 -27.56
CA THR A 241 -27.86 6.99 -28.73
C THR A 241 -26.79 7.65 -29.60
N GLY A 242 -25.78 6.86 -30.00
CA GLY A 242 -24.62 7.36 -30.75
C GLY A 242 -23.44 7.86 -29.88
N HIS A 243 -23.63 8.09 -28.58
CA HIS A 243 -22.60 8.58 -27.66
C HIS A 243 -22.20 7.57 -26.55
N ARG A 244 -22.57 6.30 -26.68
CA ARG A 244 -22.36 5.27 -25.65
C ARG A 244 -20.90 5.10 -25.23
N ILE A 245 -19.98 5.12 -26.18
CA ILE A 245 -18.53 5.00 -25.89
C ILE A 245 -18.04 6.20 -25.09
N VAL A 246 -18.43 7.41 -25.49
CA VAL A 246 -18.06 8.66 -24.79
C VAL A 246 -18.63 8.67 -23.36
N GLY A 247 -19.88 8.24 -23.19
CA GLY A 247 -20.50 8.12 -21.87
C GLY A 247 -19.82 7.09 -20.98
N ALA A 248 -19.47 5.92 -21.54
CA ALA A 248 -18.73 4.87 -20.83
C ALA A 248 -17.37 5.37 -20.35
N LEU A 249 -16.56 5.88 -21.27
CA LEU A 249 -15.22 6.38 -20.96
C LEU A 249 -15.26 7.55 -19.99
N GLY A 250 -16.17 8.53 -20.19
CA GLY A 250 -16.30 9.68 -19.33
C GLY A 250 -16.61 9.28 -17.87
N MET A 251 -17.56 8.36 -17.66
CA MET A 251 -17.91 7.91 -16.32
C MET A 251 -16.78 7.16 -15.64
N MET A 252 -16.09 6.24 -16.34
CA MET A 252 -14.94 5.54 -15.82
C MET A 252 -13.78 6.50 -15.52
N LEU A 253 -13.46 7.43 -16.41
CA LEU A 253 -12.38 8.39 -16.19
C LEU A 253 -12.63 9.25 -14.94
N TRP A 254 -13.84 9.70 -14.71
CA TRP A 254 -14.20 10.49 -13.52
C TRP A 254 -14.28 9.63 -12.26
N GLY A 255 -15.02 8.54 -12.29
CA GLY A 255 -15.31 7.73 -11.11
C GLY A 255 -14.17 6.78 -10.74
N THR A 256 -13.24 6.47 -11.64
CA THR A 256 -12.07 5.62 -11.35
C THR A 256 -10.78 6.44 -11.37
N PHE A 257 -10.37 7.02 -12.49
CA PHE A 257 -9.05 7.64 -12.60
C PHE A 257 -8.92 8.95 -11.84
N LEU A 258 -9.78 9.93 -12.11
CA LEU A 258 -9.76 11.23 -11.44
C LEU A 258 -9.99 11.07 -9.92
N ARG A 259 -11.00 10.29 -9.56
CA ARG A 259 -11.35 10.04 -8.17
C ARG A 259 -10.19 9.36 -7.42
N THR A 260 -9.55 8.32 -8.00
CA THR A 260 -8.44 7.63 -7.34
C THR A 260 -7.24 8.57 -7.19
N THR A 261 -6.88 9.31 -8.24
CA THR A 261 -5.76 10.26 -8.18
C THR A 261 -5.97 11.32 -7.09
N LEU A 262 -7.13 11.96 -7.05
CA LEU A 262 -7.42 12.97 -6.03
C LEU A 262 -7.52 12.35 -4.63
N GLY A 263 -8.05 11.13 -4.50
CA GLY A 263 -8.13 10.40 -3.24
C GLY A 263 -6.74 10.07 -2.68
N LEU A 264 -5.83 9.56 -3.52
CA LEU A 264 -4.45 9.29 -3.14
C LEU A 264 -3.76 10.56 -2.61
N HIS A 265 -3.85 11.66 -3.35
CA HIS A 265 -3.27 12.91 -2.87
C HIS A 265 -3.91 13.41 -1.58
N ALA A 266 -5.24 13.26 -1.40
CA ALA A 266 -5.91 13.65 -0.17
C ALA A 266 -5.39 12.85 1.04
N THR A 267 -5.21 11.53 0.91
CA THR A 267 -4.64 10.69 1.97
C THR A 267 -3.16 11.00 2.20
N TRP A 268 -2.37 11.18 1.14
CA TRP A 268 -0.96 11.56 1.28
C TRP A 268 -0.73 12.94 1.91
N LEU A 269 -1.71 13.85 1.79
CA LEU A 269 -1.69 15.12 2.52
C LEU A 269 -1.88 14.91 4.03
N VAL A 270 -2.57 13.86 4.45
CA VAL A 270 -2.60 13.50 5.87
C VAL A 270 -1.21 13.15 6.37
N ASN A 271 -0.41 12.38 5.60
CA ASN A 271 0.94 12.00 6.00
C ASN A 271 1.94 13.18 5.96
N SER A 272 1.76 14.12 5.04
CA SER A 272 2.70 15.24 4.83
C SER A 272 2.22 16.54 5.45
N ALA A 273 1.12 17.10 4.97
CA ALA A 273 0.66 18.43 5.35
C ALA A 273 0.24 18.53 6.82
N THR A 274 -0.32 17.45 7.40
CA THR A 274 -0.76 17.46 8.80
C THR A 274 0.37 17.22 9.81
N HIS A 275 1.58 16.94 9.35
CA HIS A 275 2.79 16.96 10.18
C HIS A 275 3.65 18.23 9.96
N LEU A 276 3.35 19.01 8.92
CA LEU A 276 4.08 20.24 8.59
C LEU A 276 3.30 21.52 8.93
N TRP A 277 1.97 21.53 8.61
CA TRP A 277 1.15 22.73 8.67
C TRP A 277 -0.13 22.53 9.45
N GLY A 278 -0.47 23.48 10.30
CA GLY A 278 -1.69 23.48 11.09
C GLY A 278 -1.48 23.85 12.55
N LYS A 279 -2.49 23.62 13.37
CA LYS A 279 -2.46 23.94 14.80
C LYS A 279 -2.28 22.68 15.63
N ARG A 280 -1.46 22.75 16.68
CA ARG A 280 -1.39 21.70 17.70
C ARG A 280 -2.34 22.06 18.84
N ARG A 281 -3.27 21.18 19.15
CA ARG A 281 -4.14 21.31 20.32
C ARG A 281 -3.58 20.58 21.51
N PHE A 282 -2.99 19.41 21.25
CA PHE A 282 -2.40 18.56 22.26
C PHE A 282 -0.90 18.46 22.08
N GLU A 283 -0.19 18.31 23.21
CA GLU A 283 1.22 17.94 23.20
C GLU A 283 1.33 16.44 22.91
N THR A 284 1.74 16.09 21.72
CA THR A 284 2.00 14.72 21.27
C THR A 284 3.50 14.51 21.12
N LYS A 285 3.95 13.25 21.04
CA LYS A 285 5.37 12.89 20.85
C LYS A 285 5.87 13.19 19.43
N ASP A 286 4.97 13.51 18.54
CA ASP A 286 5.15 13.73 17.11
C ASP A 286 4.78 15.17 16.73
N ASP A 287 4.96 15.54 15.47
CA ASP A 287 4.66 16.86 14.93
C ASP A 287 3.25 17.00 14.34
N SER A 288 2.35 16.05 14.64
CA SER A 288 0.99 16.05 14.14
C SER A 288 0.25 17.37 14.45
N ARG A 289 -0.54 17.84 13.49
CA ARG A 289 -1.26 19.11 13.52
C ARG A 289 -2.68 18.94 12.99
N ASN A 290 -3.60 19.73 13.53
CA ASN A 290 -4.95 19.86 13.01
C ASN A 290 -4.93 20.80 11.80
N ASN A 291 -5.30 20.27 10.64
CA ASN A 291 -5.35 21.01 9.38
C ASN A 291 -6.76 20.94 8.79
N TRP A 292 -7.48 22.05 8.83
CA TRP A 292 -8.91 22.10 8.47
C TRP A 292 -9.21 21.80 6.99
N TRP A 293 -8.34 22.24 6.06
CA TRP A 293 -8.57 22.00 4.65
C TRP A 293 -8.27 20.54 4.26
N VAL A 294 -7.29 19.90 4.90
CA VAL A 294 -7.07 18.45 4.76
C VAL A 294 -8.27 17.68 5.35
N ALA A 295 -8.81 18.15 6.49
CA ALA A 295 -9.99 17.53 7.10
C ALA A 295 -11.22 17.58 6.18
N ILE A 296 -11.42 18.67 5.42
CA ILE A 296 -12.49 18.77 4.42
C ILE A 296 -12.27 17.73 3.30
N LEU A 297 -11.07 17.63 2.76
CA LEU A 297 -10.75 16.69 1.68
C LEU A 297 -10.92 15.23 2.11
N THR A 298 -10.58 14.90 3.35
CA THR A 298 -10.53 13.52 3.85
C THR A 298 -11.71 13.14 4.75
N GLY A 299 -12.68 14.06 4.92
CA GLY A 299 -13.86 13.85 5.76
C GLY A 299 -13.54 13.74 7.25
N GLY A 300 -12.44 14.34 7.71
CA GLY A 300 -12.10 14.46 9.13
C GLY A 300 -10.69 14.00 9.51
N GLU A 301 -9.95 13.31 8.62
CA GLU A 301 -8.62 12.80 8.97
C GLU A 301 -7.57 13.93 9.15
N GLY A 302 -7.84 15.13 8.64
CA GLY A 302 -7.00 16.32 8.88
C GLY A 302 -7.05 16.85 10.32
N TRP A 303 -7.94 16.38 11.20
CA TRP A 303 -7.88 16.63 12.65
C TRP A 303 -6.84 15.73 13.32
N HIS A 304 -5.63 15.77 12.79
CA HIS A 304 -4.61 14.75 12.96
C HIS A 304 -3.91 14.82 14.33
N ASN A 305 -3.72 16.01 14.89
CA ASN A 305 -3.20 16.14 16.25
C ASN A 305 -4.22 15.65 17.30
N ASN A 306 -5.52 15.88 17.08
CA ASN A 306 -6.55 15.30 17.94
C ASN A 306 -6.50 13.76 17.87
N HIS A 307 -6.31 13.22 16.67
CA HIS A 307 -6.21 11.79 16.44
C HIS A 307 -4.96 11.18 17.09
N HIS A 308 -3.79 11.78 16.94
CA HIS A 308 -2.55 11.29 17.56
C HIS A 308 -2.59 11.35 19.09
N ALA A 309 -3.29 12.36 19.65
CA ALA A 309 -3.52 12.43 21.09
C ALA A 309 -4.53 11.37 21.59
N HIS A 310 -5.50 10.98 20.75
CA HIS A 310 -6.58 10.05 21.10
C HIS A 310 -6.83 9.00 20.00
N PRO A 311 -5.86 8.12 19.71
CA PRO A 311 -5.91 7.26 18.52
C PRO A 311 -7.09 6.29 18.48
N VAL A 312 -7.59 5.85 19.62
CA VAL A 312 -8.76 4.94 19.69
C VAL A 312 -10.10 5.66 19.54
N SER A 313 -10.10 7.01 19.50
CA SER A 313 -11.36 7.75 19.33
C SER A 313 -11.91 7.58 17.91
N ALA A 314 -13.16 7.16 17.80
CA ALA A 314 -13.88 7.12 16.54
C ALA A 314 -14.22 8.52 16.01
N ARG A 315 -14.11 9.56 16.85
CA ARG A 315 -14.32 10.96 16.51
C ARG A 315 -12.98 11.71 16.56
N HIS A 316 -12.55 12.27 15.43
CA HIS A 316 -11.33 13.09 15.35
C HIS A 316 -11.63 14.59 15.49
N GLY A 317 -12.75 15.07 14.97
CA GLY A 317 -13.22 16.44 15.21
C GLY A 317 -13.80 16.59 16.61
N LEU A 318 -12.99 17.01 17.59
CA LEU A 318 -13.39 17.07 18.99
C LEU A 318 -14.18 18.34 19.34
N ALA A 319 -13.86 19.47 18.69
CA ALA A 319 -14.63 20.70 18.86
C ALA A 319 -15.88 20.72 17.97
N TRP A 320 -16.87 21.53 18.33
CA TRP A 320 -18.16 21.60 17.61
C TRP A 320 -18.02 22.07 16.15
N TYR A 321 -17.00 22.87 15.84
CA TYR A 321 -16.69 23.38 14.49
C TYR A 321 -15.76 22.47 13.70
N GLU A 322 -15.27 21.41 14.29
CA GLU A 322 -14.40 20.44 13.64
C GLU A 322 -15.23 19.38 12.95
N PHE A 323 -15.59 19.67 11.69
CA PHE A 323 -16.45 18.82 10.87
C PHE A 323 -15.76 17.48 10.57
N ASP A 324 -16.42 16.36 10.91
CA ASP A 324 -15.91 15.01 10.80
C ASP A 324 -16.97 14.08 10.18
N VAL A 325 -16.99 14.03 8.83
CA VAL A 325 -17.94 13.22 8.03
C VAL A 325 -17.83 11.74 8.38
N ASN A 326 -16.58 11.26 8.59
CA ASN A 326 -16.32 9.87 8.90
C ASN A 326 -16.97 9.48 10.24
N TYR A 327 -16.86 10.34 11.24
CA TYR A 327 -17.56 10.14 12.50
C TYR A 327 -19.08 10.19 12.35
N TYR A 328 -19.62 11.12 11.56
CA TYR A 328 -21.07 11.16 11.36
C TYR A 328 -21.59 9.89 10.70
N GLY A 329 -20.82 9.27 9.79
CA GLY A 329 -21.12 7.96 9.24
C GLY A 329 -21.13 6.85 10.31
N ILE A 330 -20.13 6.83 11.19
CA ILE A 330 -20.05 5.88 12.31
C ILE A 330 -21.21 6.10 13.29
N TRP A 331 -21.52 7.33 13.64
CA TRP A 331 -22.65 7.70 14.50
C TRP A 331 -23.98 7.23 13.90
N LEU A 332 -24.19 7.41 12.58
CA LEU A 332 -25.39 6.91 11.92
C LEU A 332 -25.49 5.38 12.02
N LEU A 333 -24.39 4.67 11.77
CA LEU A 333 -24.34 3.22 11.93
C LEU A 333 -24.67 2.79 13.38
N GLU A 334 -24.21 3.55 14.38
CA GLU A 334 -24.54 3.30 15.79
C GLU A 334 -26.04 3.49 16.06
N LYS A 335 -26.63 4.56 15.52
CA LYS A 335 -28.07 4.85 15.68
C LYS A 335 -28.98 3.77 15.08
N VAL A 336 -28.54 3.12 14.00
CA VAL A 336 -29.30 2.02 13.38
C VAL A 336 -28.85 0.63 13.88
N GLY A 337 -28.01 0.57 14.94
CA GLY A 337 -27.59 -0.67 15.60
C GLY A 337 -26.52 -1.47 14.82
N LEU A 338 -25.87 -0.88 13.84
CA LEU A 338 -24.83 -1.52 13.01
C LEU A 338 -23.41 -1.19 13.50
N ALA A 339 -23.22 -0.20 14.36
CA ALA A 339 -21.97 0.04 15.07
C ALA A 339 -22.20 -0.05 16.58
N HIS A 340 -21.20 -0.60 17.29
CA HIS A 340 -21.24 -0.74 18.74
C HIS A 340 -19.89 -0.47 19.35
N LYS A 341 -19.85 -0.23 20.68
CA LYS A 341 -18.63 0.11 21.42
C LYS A 341 -17.87 1.27 20.77
N VAL A 342 -18.61 2.28 20.31
CA VAL A 342 -18.03 3.49 19.73
C VAL A 342 -17.30 4.25 20.81
N GLN A 343 -15.98 4.37 20.64
CA GLN A 343 -15.10 5.07 21.57
C GLN A 343 -14.99 6.53 21.15
N ILE A 344 -15.21 7.44 22.09
CA ILE A 344 -15.11 8.88 21.86
C ILE A 344 -14.22 9.45 22.97
N ALA A 345 -13.19 10.19 22.56
CA ALA A 345 -12.35 10.91 23.50
C ALA A 345 -13.18 11.92 24.30
N LYS A 346 -12.98 11.94 25.59
CA LYS A 346 -13.50 13.01 26.44
C LYS A 346 -12.59 14.21 26.26
N PHE A 347 -13.12 15.29 25.75
CA PHE A 347 -12.39 16.54 25.55
C PHE A 347 -12.99 17.63 26.43
N ASP A 348 -12.17 18.20 27.30
CA ASP A 348 -12.49 19.41 28.03
C ASP A 348 -11.76 20.58 27.33
N PRO A 349 -12.47 21.58 26.81
CA PRO A 349 -11.86 22.75 26.21
C PRO A 349 -10.94 23.54 27.14
N ALA A 350 -11.16 23.41 28.46
CA ALA A 350 -10.37 24.07 29.50
C ALA A 350 -9.07 23.31 29.85
N ASP A 351 -8.99 22.02 29.54
CA ASP A 351 -7.77 21.20 29.72
C ASP A 351 -7.35 20.56 28.38
N PRO A 352 -6.49 21.26 27.61
CA PRO A 352 -6.03 20.76 26.32
C PRO A 352 -5.04 19.59 26.43
N LYS A 353 -4.60 19.19 27.62
CA LYS A 353 -3.68 18.06 27.79
C LYS A 353 -4.41 16.74 27.65
N PRO A 354 -3.81 15.72 26.98
CA PRO A 354 -4.41 14.41 26.96
C PRO A 354 -4.47 13.83 28.38
N ALA A 355 -5.63 13.32 28.76
CA ALA A 355 -5.78 12.59 30.02
C ALA A 355 -4.92 11.31 29.94
N GLY A 356 -3.78 11.29 30.64
CA GLY A 356 -2.93 10.10 30.76
C GLY A 356 -1.69 10.14 29.85
N ALA A 357 -0.96 11.24 29.82
CA ALA A 357 0.41 11.28 29.32
C ALA A 357 1.40 10.72 30.34
#